data_a9dda796b1e84840a24dc7d8fad0c456
#
_entry.id   a9dda796b1e84840a24dc7d8fad0c456
#
_cell.length_a   1.000
_cell.length_b   1.000
_cell.length_c   1.000
_cell.angle_alpha   90.00
_cell.angle_beta   90.00
_cell.angle_gamma   90.00
#
_symmetry.space_group_name_H-M   'P 1'
#
loop_
_entity.id
_entity.type
_entity.pdbx_description
1 polymer ?
#
loop_
_entity_poly.entity_id
_entity_poly.type
_entity_poly.pdbx_seq_one_letter_code
_entity_poly.pdbx_strand_id
1 'polypeptide(L)'
;PRHVGFLGQLVDLAFPYALYEQGPFVGAGISAVTITTGGDRPPAPFGDDMAAIDAAKLGQLGAAAQQLLGSLDVPTELPPSSPSFVWVGGGRIVHGWAIELVLVALLLPFAVAIVDLYALCRRHRVPFGPPVRALRTRLLFWLFALAVFTCFRILGAWPQGPPRPPDPGTAIAGHWPAAALIGLLVILLAGWLLARRRLAVRRPVLPEEEIAGYVVALGALVVVALLVAATNPFALLFVLPALHIWLWLPQIRIARPPVRLLVFAVGLCGPAVVLGSLAWRYGLGFDAPWYLLELVGVGYIKTFAFAIVLAATAAAAQLAAIAGGRYAPYPDPAERGPRGPFRELVRMIVLGTRGRRRRAATG
;
A
#
# COMPACT_ATOMS: atom_id res chain seq x y z
N PRO A 1 7.77 32.92 6.77
CA PRO A 1 7.43 31.75 6.00
C PRO A 1 6.89 30.66 6.95
N ARG A 2 5.68 30.16 6.67
CA ARG A 2 5.15 29.01 7.41
C ARG A 2 5.77 27.77 6.81
N HIS A 3 6.63 27.12 7.53
CA HIS A 3 7.15 25.82 7.14
C HIS A 3 6.11 24.73 7.41
N VAL A 4 6.07 23.75 6.56
CA VAL A 4 5.27 22.55 6.78
C VAL A 4 5.72 21.92 8.11
N GLY A 5 4.77 21.54 8.96
CA GLY A 5 5.08 20.90 10.24
C GLY A 5 5.91 19.62 10.05
N PHE A 6 6.68 19.25 11.06
CA PHE A 6 7.60 18.09 11.02
C PHE A 6 6.93 16.82 10.48
N LEU A 7 5.74 16.49 11.01
CA LEU A 7 4.98 15.32 10.53
C LEU A 7 4.60 15.43 9.06
N GLY A 8 4.20 16.62 8.59
CA GLY A 8 3.88 16.84 7.18
C GLY A 8 5.08 16.59 6.27
N GLN A 9 6.27 17.07 6.65
CA GLN A 9 7.50 16.81 5.89
C GLN A 9 7.82 15.31 5.80
N LEU A 10 7.63 14.56 6.89
CA LEU A 10 7.84 13.12 6.90
C LEU A 10 6.82 12.38 6.03
N VAL A 11 5.56 12.82 6.03
CA VAL A 11 4.52 12.27 5.13
C VAL A 11 4.87 12.57 3.67
N ASP A 12 5.35 13.78 3.36
CA ASP A 12 5.75 14.18 2.00
C ASP A 12 6.94 13.33 1.49
N LEU A 13 7.90 12.99 2.36
CA LEU A 13 9.00 12.09 2.00
C LEU A 13 8.52 10.64 1.78
N ALA A 14 7.60 10.16 2.62
CA ALA A 14 7.07 8.81 2.52
C ALA A 14 6.09 8.62 1.36
N PHE A 15 5.36 9.67 1.04
CA PHE A 15 4.39 9.70 -0.05
C PHE A 15 4.55 11.02 -0.83
N PRO A 16 5.52 11.10 -1.75
CA PRO A 16 5.73 12.28 -2.57
C PRO A 16 4.47 12.58 -3.39
N TYR A 17 3.79 13.65 -3.04
CA TYR A 17 2.52 14.02 -3.64
C TYR A 17 2.47 15.53 -3.89
N ALA A 18 2.18 15.91 -5.12
CA ALA A 18 2.02 17.31 -5.51
C ALA A 18 0.89 17.45 -6.51
N LEU A 19 0.00 18.42 -6.25
CA LEU A 19 -1.10 18.78 -7.17
C LEU A 19 -0.66 19.78 -8.25
N TYR A 20 0.46 20.45 -8.02
CA TYR A 20 1.03 21.43 -8.95
C TYR A 20 1.80 20.77 -10.09
N GLU A 21 2.19 21.55 -11.07
CA GLU A 21 2.84 21.11 -12.30
C GLU A 21 4.18 20.40 -12.10
N GLN A 22 4.86 20.60 -10.94
CA GLN A 22 6.08 19.84 -10.65
C GLN A 22 5.81 18.34 -10.43
N GLY A 23 4.58 17.91 -10.14
CA GLY A 23 4.26 16.52 -9.84
C GLY A 23 4.76 15.52 -10.89
N PRO A 24 4.47 15.69 -12.18
CA PRO A 24 4.95 14.83 -13.25
C PRO A 24 6.48 14.78 -13.37
N PHE A 25 7.16 15.93 -13.17
CA PHE A 25 8.63 16.01 -13.24
C PHE A 25 9.26 15.24 -12.07
N VAL A 26 8.77 15.47 -10.86
CA VAL A 26 9.23 14.73 -9.67
C VAL A 26 8.96 13.24 -9.82
N GLY A 27 7.79 12.86 -10.35
CA GLY A 27 7.45 11.46 -10.66
C GLY A 27 8.37 10.82 -11.70
N ALA A 28 8.96 11.61 -12.60
CA ALA A 28 9.97 11.19 -13.58
C ALA A 28 11.41 11.24 -13.03
N GLY A 29 11.61 11.61 -11.77
CA GLY A 29 12.94 11.75 -11.16
C GLY A 29 13.65 13.06 -11.51
N ILE A 30 12.94 14.03 -12.07
CA ILE A 30 13.45 15.36 -12.41
C ILE A 30 13.18 16.28 -11.22
N SER A 31 14.22 16.93 -10.72
CA SER A 31 14.08 17.92 -9.66
C SER A 31 13.27 19.12 -10.15
N ALA A 32 12.12 19.36 -9.55
CA ALA A 32 11.24 20.45 -9.89
C ALA A 32 10.62 21.08 -8.63
N VAL A 33 10.44 22.40 -8.66
CA VAL A 33 9.83 23.15 -7.57
C VAL A 33 8.81 24.14 -8.14
N THR A 34 7.68 24.29 -7.49
CA THR A 34 6.69 25.30 -7.80
C THR A 34 6.76 26.40 -6.74
N ILE A 35 6.87 27.64 -7.19
CA ILE A 35 6.76 28.83 -6.33
C ILE A 35 5.32 29.33 -6.45
N THR A 36 4.59 29.36 -5.34
CA THR A 36 3.18 29.73 -5.33
C THR A 36 2.82 30.56 -4.10
N THR A 37 1.83 31.43 -4.23
CA THR A 37 1.17 32.10 -3.11
C THR A 37 0.00 31.29 -2.56
N GLY A 38 -0.48 30.28 -3.31
CA GLY A 38 -1.46 29.30 -2.86
C GLY A 38 -0.88 28.40 -1.79
N GLY A 39 -1.73 27.69 -1.06
CA GLY A 39 -1.30 26.66 -0.12
C GLY A 39 -0.91 25.37 -0.83
N ASP A 40 -1.22 24.24 -0.21
CA ASP A 40 -0.96 22.89 -0.76
C ASP A 40 -1.87 22.54 -1.96
N ARG A 41 -2.86 23.38 -2.27
CA ARG A 41 -3.78 23.23 -3.40
C ARG A 41 -3.62 24.36 -4.38
N PRO A 42 -3.57 24.08 -5.68
CA PRO A 42 -3.76 25.10 -6.69
C PRO A 42 -5.15 25.72 -6.53
N PRO A 43 -5.31 27.02 -6.83
CA PRO A 43 -6.64 27.63 -6.91
C PRO A 43 -7.48 26.90 -7.97
N ALA A 44 -8.82 26.96 -7.81
CA ALA A 44 -9.71 26.40 -8.81
C ALA A 44 -9.46 27.09 -10.17
N PRO A 45 -9.43 26.33 -11.29
CA PRO A 45 -9.09 26.90 -12.61
C PRO A 45 -9.94 28.10 -13.04
N PHE A 46 -11.18 28.19 -12.54
CA PHE A 46 -12.10 29.28 -12.82
C PHE A 46 -12.08 30.37 -11.73
N GLY A 47 -11.25 30.25 -10.71
CA GLY A 47 -11.06 31.21 -9.63
C GLY A 47 -9.86 32.16 -9.86
N ASP A 48 -9.14 31.98 -10.95
CA ASP A 48 -8.08 32.90 -11.39
C ASP A 48 -8.70 34.13 -12.04
N ASP A 49 -9.12 35.06 -11.21
CA ASP A 49 -9.66 36.36 -11.66
C ASP A 49 -8.56 37.42 -11.53
N MET A 50 -8.45 38.27 -12.55
CA MET A 50 -7.57 39.44 -12.57
C MET A 50 -7.79 40.36 -11.36
N ALA A 51 -9.04 40.42 -10.87
CA ALA A 51 -9.39 41.21 -9.68
C ALA A 51 -8.81 40.66 -8.38
N ALA A 52 -8.43 39.38 -8.35
CA ALA A 52 -7.83 38.71 -7.20
C ALA A 52 -6.28 38.83 -7.15
N ILE A 53 -5.67 39.44 -8.19
CA ILE A 53 -4.22 39.58 -8.26
C ILE A 53 -3.75 40.68 -7.28
N ASP A 54 -2.96 40.25 -6.30
CA ASP A 54 -2.25 41.13 -5.39
C ASP A 54 -0.87 41.47 -5.98
N ALA A 55 -0.70 42.68 -6.49
CA ALA A 55 0.54 43.12 -7.12
C ALA A 55 1.76 43.03 -6.18
N ALA A 56 1.57 43.25 -4.87
CA ALA A 56 2.64 43.15 -3.88
C ALA A 56 3.10 41.69 -3.71
N LYS A 57 2.16 40.75 -3.68
CA LYS A 57 2.48 39.29 -3.63
C LYS A 57 3.13 38.84 -4.93
N LEU A 58 2.66 39.32 -6.08
CA LEU A 58 3.30 39.01 -7.36
C LEU A 58 4.75 39.51 -7.41
N GLY A 59 5.00 40.72 -6.92
CA GLY A 59 6.35 41.27 -6.79
C GLY A 59 7.25 40.41 -5.85
N GLN A 60 6.72 39.96 -4.72
CA GLN A 60 7.45 39.04 -3.81
C GLN A 60 7.75 37.70 -4.49
N LEU A 61 6.80 37.16 -5.25
CA LEU A 61 6.98 35.93 -6.03
C LEU A 61 8.07 36.08 -7.08
N GLY A 62 8.07 37.21 -7.81
CA GLY A 62 9.10 37.53 -8.79
C GLY A 62 10.49 37.66 -8.15
N ALA A 63 10.59 38.35 -7.01
CA ALA A 63 11.85 38.47 -6.26
C ALA A 63 12.35 37.09 -5.77
N ALA A 64 11.46 36.24 -5.26
CA ALA A 64 11.81 34.89 -4.84
C ALA A 64 12.28 34.02 -6.01
N ALA A 65 11.62 34.12 -7.18
CA ALA A 65 12.03 33.44 -8.40
C ALA A 65 13.41 33.91 -8.89
N GLN A 66 13.66 35.22 -8.86
CA GLN A 66 14.96 35.81 -9.20
C GLN A 66 16.08 35.34 -8.27
N GLN A 67 15.83 35.32 -6.95
CA GLN A 67 16.80 34.80 -5.98
C GLN A 67 17.09 33.32 -6.20
N LEU A 68 16.06 32.51 -6.48
CA LEU A 68 16.22 31.09 -6.79
C LEU A 68 17.06 30.89 -8.05
N LEU A 69 16.73 31.58 -9.13
CA LEU A 69 17.49 31.53 -10.38
C LEU A 69 18.96 31.96 -10.16
N GLY A 70 19.19 33.06 -9.46
CA GLY A 70 20.55 33.50 -9.12
C GLY A 70 21.31 32.49 -8.27
N SER A 71 20.65 31.77 -7.36
CA SER A 71 21.30 30.73 -6.56
C SER A 71 21.59 29.45 -7.38
N LEU A 72 20.84 29.20 -8.45
CA LEU A 72 21.06 28.06 -9.36
C LEU A 72 22.10 28.36 -10.43
N ASP A 73 22.39 29.63 -10.73
CA ASP A 73 23.35 30.09 -11.73
C ASP A 73 24.80 30.07 -11.21
N VAL A 74 24.99 30.06 -9.91
CA VAL A 74 26.31 30.09 -9.24
C VAL A 74 27.04 28.74 -9.28
N PRO A 75 26.43 27.56 -9.07
CA PRO A 75 27.15 26.30 -9.12
C PRO A 75 27.43 25.86 -10.55
N THR A 76 28.65 25.47 -10.81
CA THR A 76 29.08 24.90 -12.10
C THR A 76 28.46 23.54 -12.38
N GLU A 77 28.04 22.82 -11.35
CA GLU A 77 27.38 21.51 -11.47
C GLU A 77 26.25 21.41 -10.45
N LEU A 78 25.04 21.22 -10.94
CA LEU A 78 23.91 20.85 -10.06
C LEU A 78 23.93 19.34 -9.80
N PRO A 79 23.74 18.90 -8.54
CA PRO A 79 23.66 17.49 -8.27
C PRO A 79 22.48 16.89 -9.07
N PRO A 80 22.62 15.66 -9.62
CA PRO A 80 21.60 15.04 -10.45
C PRO A 80 20.29 14.75 -9.72
N SER A 81 20.32 14.78 -8.39
CA SER A 81 19.15 14.68 -7.52
C SER A 81 19.30 15.60 -6.33
N SER A 82 18.20 16.26 -5.93
CA SER A 82 18.16 17.01 -4.70
C SER A 82 18.24 16.05 -3.50
N PRO A 83 19.19 16.22 -2.56
CA PRO A 83 19.20 15.38 -1.38
C PRO A 83 17.96 15.64 -0.54
N SER A 84 17.25 14.55 -0.17
CA SER A 84 16.14 14.64 0.78
C SER A 84 16.62 15.18 2.11
N PHE A 85 15.83 16.05 2.72
CA PHE A 85 16.12 16.56 4.08
C PHE A 85 14.82 16.88 4.82
N VAL A 86 14.92 16.92 6.14
CA VAL A 86 13.85 17.38 7.04
C VAL A 86 14.35 18.57 7.82
N TRP A 87 13.58 19.63 7.81
CA TRP A 87 13.86 20.83 8.59
C TRP A 87 13.31 20.70 10.01
N VAL A 88 14.18 20.81 11.01
CA VAL A 88 13.82 20.56 12.42
C VAL A 88 13.60 21.90 13.19
N GLY A 89 13.92 23.03 12.57
CA GLY A 89 13.83 24.34 13.18
C GLY A 89 15.21 24.91 13.56
N GLY A 90 15.26 26.23 13.85
CA GLY A 90 16.51 26.90 14.21
C GLY A 90 17.62 26.82 13.16
N GLY A 91 17.27 26.70 11.88
CA GLY A 91 18.25 26.54 10.79
C GLY A 91 18.88 25.15 10.69
N ARG A 92 18.40 24.17 11.45
CA ARG A 92 18.95 22.80 11.45
C ARG A 92 18.17 21.90 10.49
N ILE A 93 18.90 21.13 9.72
CA ILE A 93 18.35 20.10 8.81
C ILE A 93 18.89 18.73 9.20
N VAL A 94 18.04 17.72 8.98
CA VAL A 94 18.45 16.31 9.05
C VAL A 94 18.45 15.78 7.63
N HIS A 95 19.60 15.28 7.17
CA HIS A 95 19.75 14.72 5.84
C HIS A 95 18.95 13.43 5.68
N GLY A 96 18.34 13.22 4.53
CA GLY A 96 17.52 12.05 4.23
C GLY A 96 18.27 10.74 4.42
N TRP A 97 19.53 10.65 3.99
CA TRP A 97 20.33 9.43 4.16
C TRP A 97 20.47 9.00 5.63
N ALA A 98 20.53 9.96 6.57
CA ALA A 98 20.60 9.65 8.00
C ALA A 98 19.28 9.07 8.51
N ILE A 99 18.14 9.60 8.02
CA ILE A 99 16.81 9.07 8.33
C ILE A 99 16.68 7.67 7.75
N GLU A 100 17.05 7.46 6.49
CA GLU A 100 17.02 6.16 5.81
C GLU A 100 17.82 5.11 6.57
N LEU A 101 19.05 5.46 6.98
CA LEU A 101 19.91 4.56 7.74
C LEU A 101 19.27 4.17 9.08
N VAL A 102 18.67 5.12 9.80
CA VAL A 102 17.95 4.85 11.05
C VAL A 102 16.75 3.93 10.79
N LEU A 103 15.97 4.18 9.74
CA LEU A 103 14.78 3.37 9.41
C LEU A 103 15.17 1.94 9.03
N VAL A 104 16.23 1.76 8.24
CA VAL A 104 16.75 0.44 7.90
C VAL A 104 17.32 -0.25 9.14
N ALA A 105 18.04 0.47 10.01
CA ALA A 105 18.54 -0.08 11.25
C ALA A 105 17.40 -0.54 12.18
N LEU A 106 16.29 0.22 12.25
CA LEU A 106 15.10 -0.15 13.02
C LEU A 106 14.36 -1.39 12.44
N LEU A 107 14.57 -1.74 11.18
CA LEU A 107 14.04 -2.97 10.60
C LEU A 107 14.79 -4.22 11.11
N LEU A 108 16.06 -4.10 11.49
CA LEU A 108 16.88 -5.23 11.93
C LEU A 108 16.32 -5.95 13.17
N PRO A 109 15.94 -5.27 14.27
CA PRO A 109 15.36 -5.94 15.44
C PRO A 109 14.09 -6.73 15.08
N PHE A 110 13.26 -6.19 14.19
CA PHE A 110 12.08 -6.90 13.69
C PHE A 110 12.48 -8.17 12.93
N ALA A 111 13.44 -8.09 12.01
CA ALA A 111 13.91 -9.22 11.23
C ALA A 111 14.54 -10.30 12.13
N VAL A 112 15.37 -9.89 13.10
CA VAL A 112 15.98 -10.82 14.09
C VAL A 112 14.91 -11.55 14.90
N ALA A 113 13.88 -10.83 15.39
CA ALA A 113 12.80 -11.45 16.14
C ALA A 113 12.03 -12.50 15.31
N ILE A 114 11.85 -12.27 14.00
CA ILE A 114 11.21 -13.24 13.11
C ILE A 114 12.10 -14.46 12.89
N VAL A 115 13.41 -14.26 12.74
CA VAL A 115 14.38 -15.38 12.63
C VAL A 115 14.37 -16.22 13.89
N ASP A 116 14.32 -15.59 15.08
CA ASP A 116 14.24 -16.32 16.36
C ASP A 116 12.93 -17.11 16.47
N LEU A 117 11.79 -16.51 16.16
CA LEU A 117 10.50 -17.22 16.12
C LEU A 117 10.52 -18.38 15.12
N TYR A 118 11.14 -18.18 13.96
CA TYR A 118 11.33 -19.26 12.97
C TYR A 118 12.19 -20.39 13.54
N ALA A 119 13.32 -20.05 14.18
CA ALA A 119 14.20 -21.03 14.79
C ALA A 119 13.50 -21.83 15.90
N LEU A 120 12.66 -21.14 16.72
CA LEU A 120 11.81 -21.79 17.72
C LEU A 120 10.87 -22.81 17.09
N CYS A 121 10.15 -22.45 16.04
CA CYS A 121 9.28 -23.38 15.29
C CYS A 121 10.05 -24.57 14.72
N ARG A 122 11.26 -24.35 14.21
CA ARG A 122 12.12 -25.43 13.67
C ARG A 122 12.57 -26.38 14.76
N ARG A 123 12.95 -25.88 15.94
CA ARG A 123 13.33 -26.72 17.11
C ARG A 123 12.15 -27.59 17.55
N HIS A 124 10.93 -27.04 17.56
CA HIS A 124 9.73 -27.79 17.95
C HIS A 124 9.09 -28.57 16.79
N ARG A 125 9.75 -28.64 15.62
CA ARG A 125 9.28 -29.35 14.41
C ARG A 125 7.85 -28.97 13.98
N VAL A 126 7.46 -27.70 14.21
CA VAL A 126 6.13 -27.20 13.84
C VAL A 126 5.99 -27.16 12.32
N PRO A 127 4.90 -27.66 11.74
CA PRO A 127 4.72 -27.70 10.28
C PRO A 127 4.38 -26.31 9.71
N PHE A 128 5.16 -25.83 8.74
CA PHE A 128 4.90 -24.58 8.02
C PHE A 128 3.95 -24.73 6.82
N GLY A 129 3.66 -25.95 6.40
CA GLY A 129 2.83 -26.19 5.21
C GLY A 129 1.45 -25.54 5.25
N PRO A 130 0.66 -25.71 6.31
CA PRO A 130 -0.66 -25.09 6.43
C PRO A 130 -0.64 -23.55 6.39
N PRO A 131 0.18 -22.84 7.20
CA PRO A 131 0.22 -21.37 7.19
C PRO A 131 0.69 -20.77 5.86
N VAL A 132 1.68 -21.40 5.22
CA VAL A 132 2.14 -20.96 3.89
C VAL A 132 1.02 -21.11 2.84
N ARG A 133 0.26 -22.20 2.88
CA ARG A 133 -0.89 -22.39 1.98
C ARG A 133 -1.98 -21.36 2.23
N ALA A 134 -2.24 -21.02 3.49
CA ALA A 134 -3.21 -20.00 3.84
C ALA A 134 -2.80 -18.62 3.32
N LEU A 135 -1.54 -18.22 3.53
CA LEU A 135 -0.99 -16.97 3.00
C LEU A 135 -1.05 -16.94 1.47
N ARG A 136 -0.61 -18.03 0.81
CA ARG A 136 -0.68 -18.13 -0.66
C ARG A 136 -2.09 -17.95 -1.18
N THR A 137 -3.09 -18.49 -0.51
CA THR A 137 -4.50 -18.33 -0.94
C THR A 137 -4.94 -16.87 -0.85
N ARG A 138 -4.51 -16.14 0.19
CA ARG A 138 -4.79 -14.70 0.32
C ARG A 138 -4.02 -13.89 -0.71
N LEU A 139 -2.74 -14.16 -0.90
CA LEU A 139 -1.95 -13.52 -1.95
C LEU A 139 -2.54 -13.72 -3.33
N LEU A 140 -3.00 -14.93 -3.66
CA LEU A 140 -3.67 -15.21 -4.94
C LEU A 140 -4.97 -14.42 -5.11
N PHE A 141 -5.73 -14.21 -4.03
CA PHE A 141 -6.93 -13.36 -4.10
C PHE A 141 -6.58 -11.90 -4.37
N TRP A 142 -5.57 -11.35 -3.70
CA TRP A 142 -5.13 -9.98 -3.93
C TRP A 142 -4.43 -9.81 -5.29
N LEU A 143 -3.74 -10.84 -5.77
CA LEU A 143 -3.21 -10.86 -7.13
C LEU A 143 -4.34 -10.86 -8.17
N PHE A 144 -5.41 -11.60 -7.92
CA PHE A 144 -6.62 -11.54 -8.74
C PHE A 144 -7.22 -10.13 -8.73
N ALA A 145 -7.30 -9.46 -7.57
CA ALA A 145 -7.77 -8.09 -7.47
C ALA A 145 -6.89 -7.13 -8.29
N LEU A 146 -5.57 -7.27 -8.21
CA LEU A 146 -4.63 -6.51 -9.03
C LEU A 146 -4.83 -6.75 -10.53
N ALA A 147 -5.01 -8.00 -10.93
CA ALA A 147 -5.24 -8.37 -12.32
C ALA A 147 -6.53 -7.76 -12.86
N VAL A 148 -7.64 -7.84 -12.10
CA VAL A 148 -8.91 -7.22 -12.49
C VAL A 148 -8.78 -5.70 -12.60
N PHE A 149 -8.13 -5.05 -11.62
CA PHE A 149 -7.86 -3.62 -11.66
C PHE A 149 -7.05 -3.22 -12.90
N THR A 150 -6.01 -3.99 -13.21
CA THR A 150 -5.15 -3.76 -14.37
C THR A 150 -5.90 -3.98 -15.69
N CYS A 151 -6.74 -5.01 -15.77
CA CYS A 151 -7.62 -5.23 -16.92
C CYS A 151 -8.54 -4.03 -17.15
N PHE A 152 -9.16 -3.49 -16.10
CA PHE A 152 -10.00 -2.30 -16.19
C PHE A 152 -9.22 -1.09 -16.68
N ARG A 153 -7.96 -0.96 -16.24
CA ARG A 153 -7.06 0.10 -16.71
C ARG A 153 -6.78 -0.03 -18.22
N ILE A 154 -6.46 -1.23 -18.69
CA ILE A 154 -6.19 -1.51 -20.11
C ILE A 154 -7.45 -1.27 -20.97
N LEU A 155 -8.63 -1.61 -20.45
CA LEU A 155 -9.92 -1.39 -21.13
C LEU A 155 -10.38 0.07 -21.10
N GLY A 156 -9.63 0.99 -20.48
CA GLY A 156 -10.00 2.40 -20.40
C GLY A 156 -11.14 2.71 -19.42
N ALA A 157 -11.45 1.79 -18.50
CA ALA A 157 -12.50 2.00 -17.50
C ALA A 157 -12.10 2.99 -16.41
N TRP A 158 -10.82 3.21 -16.21
CA TRP A 158 -10.27 4.26 -15.34
C TRP A 158 -9.99 5.54 -16.11
N PRO A 159 -10.04 6.71 -15.47
CA PRO A 159 -9.66 7.97 -16.09
C PRO A 159 -8.30 7.86 -16.77
N GLN A 160 -8.23 8.28 -18.02
CA GLN A 160 -6.99 8.31 -18.79
C GLN A 160 -6.48 9.74 -18.85
N GLY A 161 -5.18 9.91 -18.73
CA GLY A 161 -4.53 11.21 -18.78
C GLY A 161 -3.04 11.09 -18.52
N PRO A 162 -2.31 12.20 -18.51
CA PRO A 162 -0.94 12.22 -18.06
C PRO A 162 -0.88 11.71 -16.60
N PRO A 163 0.22 11.09 -16.16
CA PRO A 163 0.37 10.56 -14.81
C PRO A 163 0.54 11.71 -13.79
N ARG A 164 -0.48 12.53 -13.66
CA ARG A 164 -0.58 13.60 -12.67
C ARG A 164 -1.78 13.37 -11.76
N PRO A 165 -1.72 13.79 -10.49
CA PRO A 165 -2.87 13.71 -9.61
C PRO A 165 -4.02 14.58 -10.17
N PRO A 166 -5.24 14.02 -10.31
CA PRO A 166 -6.41 14.85 -10.60
C PRO A 166 -6.68 15.77 -9.41
N ASP A 167 -7.25 16.94 -9.66
CA ASP A 167 -7.65 17.82 -8.56
C ASP A 167 -8.72 17.15 -7.69
N PRO A 168 -8.49 17.05 -6.35
CA PRO A 168 -9.43 16.41 -5.45
C PRO A 168 -10.85 17.00 -5.50
N GLY A 169 -10.98 18.31 -5.75
CA GLY A 169 -12.28 18.98 -5.86
C GLY A 169 -13.07 18.51 -7.08
N THR A 170 -12.41 18.35 -8.22
CA THR A 170 -13.06 17.87 -9.45
C THR A 170 -13.24 16.37 -9.45
N ALA A 171 -12.31 15.61 -8.86
CA ALA A 171 -12.41 14.18 -8.72
C ALA A 171 -13.61 13.76 -7.85
N ILE A 172 -13.88 14.49 -6.77
CA ILE A 172 -14.98 14.22 -5.86
C ILE A 172 -16.32 14.71 -6.42
N ALA A 173 -16.32 15.88 -7.09
CA ALA A 173 -17.55 16.60 -7.47
C ALA A 173 -18.36 15.95 -8.61
N GLY A 174 -18.00 14.82 -9.16
CA GLY A 174 -18.90 14.19 -10.11
C GLY A 174 -18.33 13.25 -11.15
N HIS A 175 -17.08 12.91 -11.08
CA HIS A 175 -16.44 12.12 -12.14
C HIS A 175 -15.77 10.84 -11.66
N TRP A 176 -16.18 10.33 -10.49
CA TRP A 176 -15.80 8.97 -10.10
C TRP A 176 -16.29 8.00 -11.19
N PRO A 177 -15.47 7.10 -11.69
CA PRO A 177 -15.91 6.08 -12.63
C PRO A 177 -16.77 5.06 -11.88
N ALA A 178 -17.98 5.50 -11.46
CA ALA A 178 -18.88 4.73 -10.62
C ALA A 178 -19.16 3.34 -11.23
N ALA A 179 -19.36 3.26 -12.54
CA ALA A 179 -19.57 2.00 -13.22
C ALA A 179 -18.37 1.07 -13.11
N ALA A 180 -17.14 1.60 -13.24
CA ALA A 180 -15.92 0.81 -13.09
C ALA A 180 -15.71 0.35 -11.65
N LEU A 181 -15.98 1.21 -10.67
CA LEU A 181 -15.89 0.88 -9.24
C LEU A 181 -16.91 -0.18 -8.83
N ILE A 182 -18.16 -0.03 -9.29
CA ILE A 182 -19.22 -1.04 -9.06
C ILE A 182 -18.84 -2.37 -9.74
N GLY A 183 -18.39 -2.33 -10.98
CA GLY A 183 -17.93 -3.51 -11.72
C GLY A 183 -16.77 -4.21 -11.01
N LEU A 184 -15.76 -3.45 -10.56
CA LEU A 184 -14.65 -3.96 -9.76
C LEU A 184 -15.17 -4.62 -8.47
N LEU A 185 -16.04 -3.93 -7.72
CA LEU A 185 -16.62 -4.46 -6.49
C LEU A 185 -17.39 -5.75 -6.73
N VAL A 186 -18.24 -5.80 -7.76
CA VAL A 186 -19.03 -6.99 -8.12
C VAL A 186 -18.12 -8.17 -8.47
N ILE A 187 -17.09 -7.95 -9.28
CA ILE A 187 -16.13 -9.01 -9.67
C ILE A 187 -15.34 -9.50 -8.45
N LEU A 188 -14.86 -8.57 -7.59
CA LEU A 188 -14.15 -8.93 -6.38
C LEU A 188 -15.05 -9.67 -5.39
N LEU A 189 -16.31 -9.25 -5.25
CA LEU A 189 -17.29 -9.93 -4.41
C LEU A 189 -17.59 -11.33 -4.94
N ALA A 190 -17.79 -11.49 -6.24
CA ALA A 190 -17.98 -12.79 -6.87
C ALA A 190 -16.73 -13.68 -6.65
N GLY A 191 -15.55 -13.17 -6.87
CA GLY A 191 -14.28 -13.87 -6.59
C GLY A 191 -14.16 -14.28 -5.13
N TRP A 192 -14.53 -13.39 -4.20
CA TRP A 192 -14.54 -13.69 -2.77
C TRP A 192 -15.59 -14.77 -2.42
N LEU A 193 -16.80 -14.68 -2.96
CA LEU A 193 -17.83 -15.68 -2.73
C LEU A 193 -17.41 -17.07 -3.23
N LEU A 194 -16.75 -17.15 -4.38
CA LEU A 194 -16.19 -18.39 -4.91
C LEU A 194 -15.04 -18.92 -4.05
N ALA A 195 -14.18 -18.03 -3.55
CA ALA A 195 -13.02 -18.39 -2.76
C ALA A 195 -13.30 -18.45 -1.24
N ARG A 196 -14.45 -17.98 -0.76
CA ARG A 196 -14.76 -17.78 0.68
C ARG A 196 -14.47 -18.99 1.56
N ARG A 197 -14.75 -20.19 1.05
CA ARG A 197 -14.49 -21.44 1.79
C ARG A 197 -13.01 -21.68 2.06
N ARG A 198 -12.10 -21.02 1.33
CA ARG A 198 -10.64 -21.09 1.52
C ARG A 198 -10.09 -19.87 2.20
N LEU A 199 -10.71 -18.70 2.00
CA LEU A 199 -10.27 -17.42 2.56
C LEU A 199 -10.76 -17.24 4.00
N ALA A 200 -11.98 -17.71 4.30
CA ALA A 200 -12.69 -17.50 5.55
C ALA A 200 -13.05 -18.82 6.25
N VAL A 201 -12.14 -19.79 6.25
CA VAL A 201 -12.33 -21.04 7.00
C VAL A 201 -12.39 -20.70 8.48
N ARG A 202 -13.50 -21.09 9.12
CA ARG A 202 -13.74 -20.93 10.55
C ARG A 202 -13.36 -22.22 11.24
N ARG A 203 -12.18 -22.26 11.83
CA ARG A 203 -11.68 -23.37 12.61
C ARG A 203 -10.93 -22.80 13.82
N PRO A 204 -11.05 -23.39 15.00
CA PRO A 204 -10.19 -23.02 16.10
C PRO A 204 -8.72 -23.29 15.72
N VAL A 205 -7.84 -22.35 16.08
CA VAL A 205 -6.40 -22.44 15.81
C VAL A 205 -5.78 -23.36 16.85
N LEU A 206 -5.05 -24.37 16.41
CA LEU A 206 -4.23 -25.17 17.32
C LEU A 206 -3.02 -24.33 17.79
N PRO A 207 -2.61 -24.44 19.07
CA PRO A 207 -1.52 -23.61 19.62
C PRO A 207 -0.21 -23.67 18.82
N GLU A 208 0.12 -24.85 18.28
CA GLU A 208 1.31 -25.04 17.45
C GLU A 208 1.19 -24.37 16.07
N GLU A 209 0.02 -24.48 15.45
CA GLU A 209 -0.26 -23.84 14.17
C GLU A 209 -0.28 -22.32 14.29
N GLU A 210 -0.69 -21.78 15.44
CA GLU A 210 -0.78 -20.35 15.71
C GLU A 210 0.60 -19.70 15.57
N ILE A 211 1.63 -20.24 16.24
CA ILE A 211 2.98 -19.70 16.17
C ILE A 211 3.52 -19.75 14.74
N ALA A 212 3.37 -20.87 14.05
CA ALA A 212 3.80 -20.97 12.66
C ALA A 212 3.04 -20.01 11.73
N GLY A 213 1.76 -19.77 12.04
CA GLY A 213 0.95 -18.77 11.35
C GLY A 213 1.50 -17.35 11.48
N TYR A 214 1.87 -16.94 12.70
CA TYR A 214 2.52 -15.67 12.96
C TYR A 214 3.87 -15.56 12.23
N VAL A 215 4.72 -16.57 12.33
CA VAL A 215 6.04 -16.58 11.67
C VAL A 215 5.90 -16.38 10.16
N VAL A 216 4.97 -17.07 9.52
CA VAL A 216 4.76 -16.96 8.07
C VAL A 216 4.22 -15.58 7.68
N ALA A 217 3.26 -15.04 8.43
CA ALA A 217 2.68 -13.73 8.12
C ALA A 217 3.67 -12.59 8.38
N LEU A 218 4.35 -12.61 9.54
CA LEU A 218 5.37 -11.61 9.88
C LEU A 218 6.59 -11.73 8.97
N GLY A 219 7.01 -12.96 8.60
CA GLY A 219 8.07 -13.18 7.62
C GLY A 219 7.74 -12.62 6.23
N ALA A 220 6.49 -12.74 5.79
CA ALA A 220 6.03 -12.08 4.56
C ALA A 220 6.10 -10.57 4.68
N LEU A 221 5.79 -10.00 5.85
CA LEU A 221 5.91 -8.56 6.10
C LEU A 221 7.36 -8.08 6.14
N VAL A 222 8.33 -8.92 6.55
CA VAL A 222 9.78 -8.62 6.38
C VAL A 222 10.09 -8.41 4.90
N VAL A 223 9.64 -9.34 4.05
CA VAL A 223 9.88 -9.22 2.60
C VAL A 223 9.23 -7.95 2.04
N VAL A 224 7.99 -7.66 2.45
CA VAL A 224 7.30 -6.41 2.05
C VAL A 224 8.08 -5.18 2.54
N ALA A 225 8.55 -5.16 3.79
CA ALA A 225 9.33 -4.06 4.33
C ALA A 225 10.66 -3.86 3.60
N LEU A 226 11.33 -4.93 3.20
CA LEU A 226 12.53 -4.86 2.36
C LEU A 226 12.24 -4.28 0.96
N LEU A 227 11.11 -4.65 0.36
CA LEU A 227 10.68 -4.06 -0.92
C LEU A 227 10.35 -2.57 -0.75
N VAL A 228 9.71 -2.19 0.35
CA VAL A 228 9.46 -0.78 0.68
C VAL A 228 10.79 -0.06 0.89
N ALA A 229 11.72 -0.61 1.64
CA ALA A 229 13.05 -0.03 1.85
C ALA A 229 13.81 0.19 0.53
N ALA A 230 13.69 -0.76 -0.40
CA ALA A 230 14.35 -0.68 -1.72
C ALA A 230 13.69 0.33 -2.67
N THR A 231 12.42 0.66 -2.49
CA THR A 231 11.67 1.56 -3.39
C THR A 231 11.51 2.97 -2.83
N ASN A 232 11.16 3.08 -1.56
CA ASN A 232 11.06 4.34 -0.82
C ASN A 232 11.29 4.08 0.68
N PRO A 233 12.53 4.19 1.16
CA PRO A 233 12.88 3.90 2.56
C PRO A 233 12.13 4.80 3.56
N PHE A 234 11.74 6.03 3.19
CA PHE A 234 10.99 6.91 4.08
C PHE A 234 9.60 6.36 4.42
N ALA A 235 8.98 5.58 3.54
CA ALA A 235 7.71 4.92 3.82
C ALA A 235 7.80 3.92 4.99
N LEU A 236 9.00 3.42 5.31
CA LEU A 236 9.22 2.60 6.50
C LEU A 236 8.84 3.31 7.80
N LEU A 237 8.93 4.64 7.86
CA LEU A 237 8.53 5.41 9.04
C LEU A 237 7.10 5.06 9.51
N PHE A 238 6.20 4.84 8.57
CA PHE A 238 4.79 4.53 8.83
C PHE A 238 4.51 3.02 8.86
N VAL A 239 5.42 2.20 8.35
CA VAL A 239 5.30 0.73 8.34
C VAL A 239 5.91 0.12 9.61
N LEU A 240 7.07 0.62 10.05
CA LEU A 240 7.80 0.09 11.21
C LEU A 240 6.98 0.04 12.51
N PRO A 241 6.19 1.07 12.88
CA PRO A 241 5.36 0.99 14.08
C PRO A 241 4.39 -0.20 14.02
N ALA A 242 3.76 -0.44 12.86
CA ALA A 242 2.89 -1.59 12.66
C ALA A 242 3.64 -2.91 12.89
N LEU A 243 4.82 -3.06 12.30
CA LEU A 243 5.63 -4.27 12.40
C LEU A 243 6.02 -4.57 13.85
N HIS A 244 6.48 -3.56 14.58
CA HIS A 244 6.90 -3.73 15.98
C HIS A 244 5.72 -4.02 16.91
N ILE A 245 4.58 -3.36 16.72
CA ILE A 245 3.37 -3.63 17.50
C ILE A 245 2.88 -5.07 17.22
N TRP A 246 2.91 -5.53 15.98
CA TRP A 246 2.48 -6.87 15.62
C TRP A 246 3.40 -7.99 16.12
N LEU A 247 4.66 -7.69 16.50
CA LEU A 247 5.52 -8.64 17.21
C LEU A 247 4.99 -9.04 18.59
N TRP A 248 4.10 -8.24 19.18
CA TRP A 248 3.47 -8.59 20.46
C TRP A 248 2.40 -9.68 20.30
N LEU A 249 1.80 -9.85 19.11
CA LEU A 249 0.73 -10.82 18.88
C LEU A 249 1.12 -12.26 19.25
N PRO A 250 2.29 -12.79 18.88
CA PRO A 250 2.74 -14.12 19.33
C PRO A 250 2.92 -14.24 20.84
N GLN A 251 3.29 -13.14 21.51
CA GLN A 251 3.53 -13.11 22.96
C GLN A 251 2.23 -13.13 23.76
N ILE A 252 1.21 -12.41 23.28
CA ILE A 252 -0.11 -12.29 23.92
C ILE A 252 -1.12 -13.34 23.43
N ARG A 253 -0.64 -14.45 22.84
CA ARG A 253 -1.52 -15.50 22.27
C ARG A 253 -2.55 -16.07 23.27
N ILE A 254 -2.23 -16.07 24.57
CA ILE A 254 -3.13 -16.53 25.64
C ILE A 254 -4.26 -15.51 25.90
N ALA A 255 -4.09 -14.23 25.51
CA ALA A 255 -5.09 -13.21 25.70
C ALA A 255 -6.36 -13.49 24.86
N ARG A 256 -7.48 -12.92 25.34
CA ARG A 256 -8.77 -13.03 24.64
C ARG A 256 -8.69 -12.44 23.22
N PRO A 257 -9.39 -13.02 22.22
CA PRO A 257 -9.37 -12.53 20.83
C PRO A 257 -9.59 -11.01 20.68
N PRO A 258 -10.51 -10.35 21.40
CA PRO A 258 -10.68 -8.90 21.26
C PRO A 258 -9.42 -8.10 21.63
N VAL A 259 -8.65 -8.54 22.65
CA VAL A 259 -7.40 -7.86 23.03
C VAL A 259 -6.35 -8.00 21.91
N ARG A 260 -6.23 -9.18 21.31
CA ARG A 260 -5.32 -9.42 20.19
C ARG A 260 -5.73 -8.60 18.96
N LEU A 261 -7.03 -8.52 18.66
CA LEU A 261 -7.55 -7.68 17.57
C LEU A 261 -7.32 -6.19 17.84
N LEU A 262 -7.41 -5.75 19.10
CA LEU A 262 -7.06 -4.37 19.47
C LEU A 262 -5.58 -4.08 19.18
N VAL A 263 -4.66 -4.96 19.60
CA VAL A 263 -3.23 -4.81 19.29
C VAL A 263 -2.98 -4.80 17.77
N PHE A 264 -3.69 -5.66 17.03
CA PHE A 264 -3.63 -5.64 15.58
C PHE A 264 -4.09 -4.29 15.00
N ALA A 265 -5.23 -3.76 15.49
CA ALA A 265 -5.78 -2.47 15.04
C ALA A 265 -4.86 -1.29 15.40
N VAL A 266 -4.25 -1.30 16.60
CA VAL A 266 -3.26 -0.29 16.99
C VAL A 266 -2.05 -0.32 16.06
N GLY A 267 -1.63 -1.50 15.59
CA GLY A 267 -0.57 -1.62 14.59
C GLY A 267 -0.87 -0.89 13.27
N LEU A 268 -2.14 -0.66 12.93
CA LEU A 268 -2.51 0.09 11.73
C LEU A 268 -2.36 1.62 11.87
N CYS A 269 -1.91 2.12 13.03
CA CYS A 269 -1.80 3.57 13.30
C CYS A 269 -0.89 4.29 12.28
N GLY A 270 0.23 3.68 11.86
CA GLY A 270 1.14 4.28 10.89
C GLY A 270 0.49 4.53 9.53
N PRO A 271 -0.06 3.51 8.85
CA PRO A 271 -0.84 3.70 7.63
C PRO A 271 -2.04 4.64 7.81
N ALA A 272 -2.72 4.59 8.97
CA ALA A 272 -3.83 5.47 9.27
C ALA A 272 -3.42 6.95 9.37
N VAL A 273 -2.22 7.24 9.90
CA VAL A 273 -1.67 8.61 9.95
C VAL A 273 -1.42 9.14 8.54
N VAL A 274 -0.87 8.34 7.64
CA VAL A 274 -0.66 8.76 6.24
C VAL A 274 -2.00 9.05 5.56
N LEU A 275 -2.94 8.13 5.63
CA LEU A 275 -4.29 8.30 5.05
C LEU A 275 -5.02 9.51 5.65
N GLY A 276 -4.98 9.63 6.97
CA GLY A 276 -5.60 10.76 7.69
C GLY A 276 -4.96 12.09 7.34
N SER A 277 -3.64 12.15 7.22
CA SER A 277 -2.91 13.35 6.79
C SER A 277 -3.32 13.78 5.37
N LEU A 278 -3.37 12.84 4.43
CA LEU A 278 -3.82 13.11 3.06
C LEU A 278 -5.30 13.54 3.02
N ALA A 279 -6.16 12.82 3.74
CA ALA A 279 -7.59 13.14 3.81
C ALA A 279 -7.83 14.54 4.37
N TRP A 280 -7.10 14.92 5.43
CA TRP A 280 -7.19 16.23 6.04
C TRP A 280 -6.62 17.33 5.13
N ARG A 281 -5.39 17.15 4.63
CA ARG A 281 -4.67 18.15 3.82
C ARG A 281 -5.43 18.51 2.54
N TYR A 282 -6.05 17.52 1.90
CA TYR A 282 -6.76 17.69 0.63
C TYR A 282 -8.28 17.68 0.78
N GLY A 283 -8.82 17.63 2.00
CA GLY A 283 -10.25 17.67 2.28
C GLY A 283 -11.01 16.49 1.68
N LEU A 284 -10.36 15.35 1.53
CA LEU A 284 -10.94 14.16 0.89
C LEU A 284 -11.98 13.48 1.77
N GLY A 285 -11.91 13.65 3.09
CA GLY A 285 -12.81 12.96 4.00
C GLY A 285 -12.82 11.45 3.78
N PHE A 286 -14.00 10.88 3.63
CA PHE A 286 -14.19 9.44 3.36
C PHE A 286 -13.84 9.03 1.92
N ASP A 287 -13.62 9.97 1.02
CA ASP A 287 -13.25 9.69 -0.38
C ASP A 287 -11.75 9.38 -0.56
N ALA A 288 -10.94 9.55 0.49
CA ALA A 288 -9.51 9.29 0.42
C ALA A 288 -9.14 7.89 -0.13
N PRO A 289 -9.77 6.78 0.25
CA PRO A 289 -9.46 5.47 -0.33
C PRO A 289 -9.75 5.39 -1.83
N TRP A 290 -10.83 6.02 -2.25
CA TRP A 290 -11.23 6.06 -3.67
C TRP A 290 -10.26 6.90 -4.48
N TYR A 291 -9.89 8.05 -3.97
CA TYR A 291 -8.90 8.92 -4.58
C TYR A 291 -7.54 8.22 -4.76
N LEU A 292 -7.10 7.43 -3.79
CA LEU A 292 -5.88 6.64 -3.94
C LEU A 292 -5.98 5.59 -5.05
N LEU A 293 -7.14 4.95 -5.25
CA LEU A 293 -7.36 4.05 -6.37
C LEU A 293 -7.30 4.79 -7.70
N GLU A 294 -7.81 6.01 -7.76
CA GLU A 294 -7.73 6.86 -8.95
C GLU A 294 -6.28 7.23 -9.27
N LEU A 295 -5.46 7.58 -8.27
CA LEU A 295 -4.01 7.82 -8.46
C LEU A 295 -3.28 6.60 -9.05
N VAL A 296 -3.70 5.38 -8.70
CA VAL A 296 -3.20 4.16 -9.34
C VAL A 296 -3.74 4.04 -10.77
N GLY A 297 -5.00 4.39 -10.97
CA GLY A 297 -5.68 4.35 -12.28
C GLY A 297 -4.99 5.25 -13.30
N VAL A 298 -4.74 6.51 -12.98
CA VAL A 298 -4.02 7.47 -13.85
C VAL A 298 -2.51 7.17 -13.96
N GLY A 299 -1.97 6.27 -13.12
CA GLY A 299 -0.57 5.84 -13.17
C GLY A 299 0.41 6.70 -12.37
N TYR A 300 -0.08 7.65 -11.56
CA TYR A 300 0.76 8.40 -10.62
C TYR A 300 1.37 7.47 -9.57
N ILE A 301 0.55 6.64 -8.93
CA ILE A 301 1.04 5.53 -8.12
C ILE A 301 1.37 4.36 -9.05
N LYS A 302 2.64 3.95 -9.07
CA LYS A 302 3.10 2.83 -9.89
C LYS A 302 2.38 1.53 -9.48
N THR A 303 1.98 0.72 -10.46
CA THR A 303 1.32 -0.58 -10.23
C THR A 303 2.13 -1.49 -9.30
N PHE A 304 3.47 -1.39 -9.34
CA PHE A 304 4.36 -2.14 -8.43
C PHE A 304 4.17 -1.74 -6.97
N ALA A 305 4.10 -0.43 -6.66
CA ALA A 305 3.83 0.05 -5.31
C ALA A 305 2.44 -0.42 -4.82
N PHE A 306 1.43 -0.40 -5.69
CA PHE A 306 0.11 -0.93 -5.39
C PHE A 306 0.16 -2.44 -5.10
N ALA A 307 0.93 -3.22 -5.87
CA ALA A 307 1.14 -4.65 -5.61
C ALA A 307 1.78 -4.91 -4.25
N ILE A 308 2.75 -4.09 -3.82
CA ILE A 308 3.36 -4.16 -2.48
C ILE A 308 2.30 -3.95 -1.38
N VAL A 309 1.43 -2.94 -1.54
CA VAL A 309 0.33 -2.67 -0.60
C VAL A 309 -0.64 -3.85 -0.51
N LEU A 310 -1.00 -4.45 -1.66
CA LEU A 310 -1.88 -5.62 -1.68
C LEU A 310 -1.22 -6.85 -1.04
N ALA A 311 0.08 -7.06 -1.22
CA ALA A 311 0.83 -8.12 -0.55
C ALA A 311 0.89 -7.91 0.97
N ALA A 312 1.13 -6.68 1.42
CA ALA A 312 1.04 -6.30 2.83
C ALA A 312 -0.35 -6.58 3.41
N THR A 313 -1.40 -6.20 2.68
CA THR A 313 -2.79 -6.46 3.08
C THR A 313 -3.09 -7.95 3.21
N ALA A 314 -2.56 -8.80 2.31
CA ALA A 314 -2.71 -10.25 2.40
C ALA A 314 -2.07 -10.81 3.68
N ALA A 315 -0.86 -10.36 4.02
CA ALA A 315 -0.15 -10.78 5.23
C ALA A 315 -0.85 -10.25 6.50
N ALA A 316 -1.26 -8.99 6.50
CA ALA A 316 -2.03 -8.39 7.59
C ALA A 316 -3.38 -9.10 7.81
N ALA A 317 -4.09 -9.46 6.73
CA ALA A 317 -5.32 -10.25 6.82
C ALA A 317 -5.09 -11.63 7.45
N GLN A 318 -3.93 -12.24 7.22
CA GLN A 318 -3.54 -13.47 7.92
C GLN A 318 -3.33 -13.23 9.42
N LEU A 319 -2.60 -12.18 9.79
CA LEU A 319 -2.40 -11.80 11.19
C LEU A 319 -3.74 -11.54 11.90
N ALA A 320 -4.63 -10.77 11.27
CA ALA A 320 -5.97 -10.49 11.80
C ALA A 320 -6.79 -11.78 12.01
N ALA A 321 -6.74 -12.71 11.07
CA ALA A 321 -7.44 -13.99 11.17
C ALA A 321 -6.92 -14.82 12.35
N ILE A 322 -5.60 -14.87 12.56
CA ILE A 322 -4.98 -15.58 13.68
C ILE A 322 -5.31 -14.86 15.00
N ALA A 323 -5.18 -13.54 15.05
CA ALA A 323 -5.51 -12.73 16.24
C ALA A 323 -6.99 -12.91 16.65
N GLY A 324 -7.89 -13.05 15.67
CA GLY A 324 -9.30 -13.36 15.90
C GLY A 324 -9.60 -14.81 16.29
N GLY A 325 -8.59 -15.65 16.51
CA GLY A 325 -8.76 -17.07 16.80
C GLY A 325 -9.27 -17.88 15.60
N ARG A 326 -9.11 -17.36 14.40
CA ARG A 326 -9.52 -17.98 13.14
C ARG A 326 -8.31 -18.16 12.25
N TYR A 327 -8.23 -19.33 11.67
CA TYR A 327 -7.12 -19.67 10.82
C TYR A 327 -7.64 -20.36 9.55
N ALA A 328 -7.06 -20.06 8.41
CA ALA A 328 -7.50 -20.62 7.14
C ALA A 328 -6.44 -21.55 6.51
N PRO A 329 -6.11 -22.68 7.16
CA PRO A 329 -5.39 -23.74 6.48
C PRO A 329 -6.32 -24.36 5.44
N TYR A 330 -5.77 -25.04 4.45
CA TYR A 330 -6.60 -25.92 3.64
C TYR A 330 -7.24 -26.96 4.57
N PRO A 331 -8.56 -27.20 4.45
CA PRO A 331 -9.21 -28.28 5.17
C PRO A 331 -8.48 -29.59 4.81
N ASP A 332 -8.42 -30.50 5.77
CA ASP A 332 -7.89 -31.82 5.52
C ASP A 332 -8.58 -32.43 4.28
N PRO A 333 -7.88 -33.21 3.43
CA PRO A 333 -8.50 -33.94 2.35
C PRO A 333 -9.75 -34.76 2.76
N ALA A 334 -9.77 -35.28 4.00
CA ALA A 334 -10.87 -35.98 4.60
C ALA A 334 -12.10 -35.07 4.89
N GLU A 335 -11.89 -33.78 5.20
CA GLU A 335 -12.93 -32.80 5.49
C GLU A 335 -13.44 -32.07 4.22
N ARG A 336 -12.93 -32.41 3.04
CA ARG A 336 -13.38 -31.81 1.80
C ARG A 336 -14.79 -32.27 1.52
N GLY A 337 -15.77 -31.44 1.88
CA GLY A 337 -17.16 -31.61 1.48
C GLY A 337 -17.33 -31.80 -0.04
N PRO A 338 -18.48 -32.24 -0.51
CA PRO A 338 -18.75 -32.53 -1.91
C PRO A 338 -18.31 -31.35 -2.79
N ARG A 339 -17.69 -31.67 -3.91
CA ARG A 339 -17.15 -30.66 -4.86
C ARG A 339 -18.29 -29.79 -5.33
N GLY A 340 -18.14 -28.47 -5.22
CA GLY A 340 -19.16 -27.54 -5.72
C GLY A 340 -19.37 -27.69 -7.23
N PRO A 341 -20.58 -27.34 -7.76
CA PRO A 341 -20.97 -27.58 -9.13
C PRO A 341 -20.01 -27.05 -10.19
N PHE A 342 -19.39 -25.93 -9.94
CA PHE A 342 -18.38 -25.36 -10.84
C PHE A 342 -17.11 -26.23 -10.97
N ARG A 343 -16.66 -26.86 -9.89
CA ARG A 343 -15.51 -27.80 -9.93
C ARG A 343 -15.85 -29.09 -10.62
N GLU A 344 -17.08 -29.54 -10.53
CA GLU A 344 -17.57 -30.69 -11.25
C GLU A 344 -17.64 -30.40 -12.75
N LEU A 345 -18.13 -29.22 -13.13
CA LEU A 345 -18.14 -28.74 -14.51
C LEU A 345 -16.72 -28.66 -15.10
N VAL A 346 -15.76 -28.00 -14.41
CA VAL A 346 -14.37 -27.91 -14.86
C VAL A 346 -13.74 -29.30 -14.97
N ARG A 347 -14.01 -30.19 -14.03
CA ARG A 347 -13.53 -31.60 -14.11
C ARG A 347 -14.10 -32.34 -15.29
N MET A 348 -15.40 -32.21 -15.56
CA MET A 348 -16.05 -32.82 -16.73
C MET A 348 -15.43 -32.31 -18.04
N ILE A 349 -15.19 -31.00 -18.14
CA ILE A 349 -14.53 -30.40 -19.32
C ILE A 349 -13.09 -30.95 -19.46
N VAL A 350 -12.30 -30.99 -18.39
CA VAL A 350 -10.90 -31.48 -18.41
C VAL A 350 -10.85 -33.00 -18.71
N LEU A 351 -11.79 -33.79 -18.17
CA LEU A 351 -11.87 -35.20 -18.45
C LEU A 351 -12.35 -35.47 -19.86
N GLY A 352 -13.32 -34.69 -20.34
CA GLY A 352 -13.82 -34.77 -21.73
C GLY A 352 -12.72 -34.45 -22.75
N THR A 353 -11.91 -33.42 -22.50
CA THR A 353 -10.78 -33.08 -23.39
C THR A 353 -9.65 -34.12 -23.34
N ARG A 354 -9.37 -34.70 -22.17
CA ARG A 354 -8.39 -35.79 -22.04
C ARG A 354 -8.87 -37.09 -22.70
N GLY A 355 -10.14 -37.42 -22.60
CA GLY A 355 -10.73 -38.57 -23.24
C GLY A 355 -10.69 -38.47 -24.79
N ARG A 356 -10.95 -37.27 -25.34
CA ARG A 356 -10.81 -37.02 -26.79
C ARG A 356 -9.37 -37.12 -27.29
N ARG A 357 -8.38 -36.61 -26.50
CA ARG A 357 -6.96 -36.74 -26.86
C ARG A 357 -6.47 -38.21 -26.84
N ARG A 358 -6.95 -39.04 -25.90
CA ARG A 358 -6.60 -40.48 -25.89
C ARG A 358 -7.19 -41.22 -27.08
N ARG A 359 -8.43 -40.94 -27.49
CA ARG A 359 -9.05 -41.58 -28.68
C ARG A 359 -8.38 -41.13 -29.98
N ALA A 360 -7.91 -39.91 -30.09
CA ALA A 360 -7.15 -39.41 -31.24
C ALA A 360 -5.72 -39.94 -31.34
N ALA A 361 -5.16 -40.50 -30.26
CA ALA A 361 -3.81 -41.10 -30.23
C ALA A 361 -3.81 -42.65 -30.43
N THR A 362 -5.00 -43.29 -30.45
CA THR A 362 -5.15 -44.75 -30.63
C THR A 362 -5.89 -45.14 -31.93
N GLY A 363 -6.23 -44.18 -32.75
CA GLY A 363 -6.71 -44.36 -34.15
C GLY A 363 -5.73 -43.75 -35.11
#